data_5cb4038ede730de90f0133184aabdbee
#
_entry.id   5cb4038ede730de90f0133184aabdbee
#
_cell.length_a   1.000
_cell.length_b   1.000
_cell.length_c   1.000
_cell.angle_alpha   90.00
_cell.angle_beta   90.00
_cell.angle_gamma   90.00
#
_symmetry.space_group_name_H-M   'P 1'
#
loop_
_entity.id
_entity.type
_entity.pdbx_description
1 polymer ?
#
loop_
_entity_poly.entity_id
_entity_poly.type
_entity_poly.pdbx_seq_one_letter_code
_entity_poly.pdbx_strand_id
1 'polypeptide(L)'
;MRAEGLPLFSSTGVIAFCCAKKKNFHKRMIVISMIAALVPVFNSVFVLFNDSYYARWFYMPILIMCAATASALEDRDKPELRAGWRRGLRWCTGFVAVFILAVGFTPCREDGKITFGLYDDELRFWFLSLSAVICLALTWMLLFGLWDRRCFRRVTAGLLSVVTVGYSIGYIASGKHSRAYDEHYLEIVVNGGDAVTAQVEDPFARCDFYDCVDNLGMQWGLPNIQCFHSVVPVSVMDFYTSLDIKRDVSSKPKVSYRALRDLLSVRWLFIEEEEEDQEPMNNFSFADFQNGYYIYENDNWLPMSFAFDTAISEKALENISGELRSRYLLHALVMDEETLERNADILTVEDEVDHDALKISRYQGTVDERRSMAADSFTIDRRGFTAVTEYDRERMLFFSVPYDDGWSCMVNGEPARIERVDYGLTAVRVPAGEAVVRFDYLAPGLREGCIFSLAGLLLLIAQLLVPALFGRRKKHSCGAALPADEVGTLSIEEYLETLDELPPPAGPDKEETP
;
A
#
# COMPACT_ATOMS: atom_id res chain seq x y z
N MET A 1 8.24 -13.84 6.60
CA MET A 1 9.12 -12.65 6.43
C MET A 1 9.94 -12.82 5.16
N ARG A 2 9.64 -12.08 4.09
CA ARG A 2 10.40 -12.15 2.84
C ARG A 2 11.53 -11.14 2.94
N ALA A 3 12.70 -11.55 3.44
CA ALA A 3 13.88 -10.72 3.40
C ALA A 3 14.48 -10.82 2.00
N GLU A 4 14.46 -9.73 1.26
CA GLU A 4 15.27 -9.59 0.05
C GLU A 4 16.74 -9.66 0.49
N GLY A 5 17.39 -10.78 0.16
CA GLY A 5 18.73 -11.07 0.65
C GLY A 5 19.80 -10.34 -0.13
N LEU A 6 20.79 -9.80 0.58
CA LEU A 6 22.04 -9.36 -0.03
C LEU A 6 22.82 -10.59 -0.53
N PRO A 7 23.31 -10.64 -1.79
CA PRO A 7 24.13 -11.75 -2.25
C PRO A 7 25.32 -12.02 -1.29
N LEU A 8 25.63 -13.29 -1.03
CA LEU A 8 26.71 -13.66 -0.08
C LEU A 8 28.07 -13.07 -0.43
N PHE A 9 28.33 -12.83 -1.71
CA PHE A 9 29.50 -12.07 -2.16
C PHE A 9 29.50 -10.66 -1.56
N SER A 10 28.39 -9.96 -1.63
CA SER A 10 28.26 -8.61 -1.05
C SER A 10 28.36 -8.63 0.47
N SER A 11 27.77 -9.63 1.14
CA SER A 11 27.94 -9.81 2.59
C SER A 11 29.41 -9.99 2.97
N THR A 12 30.16 -10.75 2.18
CA THR A 12 31.61 -10.92 2.33
C THR A 12 32.34 -9.60 2.16
N GLY A 13 31.94 -8.78 1.18
CA GLY A 13 32.49 -7.45 0.92
C GLY A 13 32.20 -6.45 2.06
N VAL A 14 30.99 -6.45 2.59
CA VAL A 14 30.61 -5.63 3.77
C VAL A 14 31.51 -5.96 4.97
N ILE A 15 31.72 -7.24 5.28
CA ILE A 15 32.60 -7.67 6.37
C ILE A 15 34.03 -7.21 6.10
N ALA A 16 34.52 -7.34 4.85
CA ALA A 16 35.84 -6.87 4.45
C ALA A 16 36.01 -5.36 4.70
N PHE A 17 35.05 -4.57 4.24
CA PHE A 17 35.01 -3.12 4.45
C PHE A 17 35.01 -2.76 5.94
N CYS A 18 34.13 -3.39 6.72
CA CYS A 18 34.05 -3.13 8.16
C CYS A 18 35.29 -3.51 8.93
N CYS A 19 36.05 -4.53 8.48
CA CYS A 19 37.30 -4.93 9.09
C CYS A 19 38.48 -4.00 8.77
N ALA A 20 38.49 -3.41 7.55
CA ALA A 20 39.60 -2.59 7.08
C ALA A 20 39.50 -1.11 7.50
N LYS A 21 38.33 -0.55 7.54
CA LYS A 21 38.09 0.88 7.83
C LYS A 21 37.75 1.09 9.32
N LYS A 22 38.59 1.85 10.05
CA LYS A 22 38.39 2.11 11.49
C LYS A 22 37.25 3.08 11.78
N LYS A 23 37.15 4.19 11.03
CA LYS A 23 36.07 5.19 11.12
C LYS A 23 35.59 5.53 9.71
N ASN A 24 34.33 5.28 9.39
CA ASN A 24 33.75 5.65 8.10
C ASN A 24 32.22 5.78 8.26
N PHE A 25 31.62 6.70 7.52
CA PHE A 25 30.19 6.96 7.52
C PHE A 25 29.37 5.70 7.21
N HIS A 26 29.70 4.99 6.13
CA HIS A 26 28.98 3.75 5.75
C HIS A 26 29.02 2.69 6.85
N LYS A 27 30.16 2.53 7.53
CA LYS A 27 30.25 1.59 8.65
C LYS A 27 29.35 1.97 9.81
N ARG A 28 29.28 3.28 10.15
CA ARG A 28 28.36 3.76 11.20
C ARG A 28 26.91 3.51 10.81
N MET A 29 26.54 3.81 9.57
CA MET A 29 25.18 3.59 9.06
C MET A 29 24.82 2.10 9.04
N ILE A 30 25.72 1.21 8.65
CA ILE A 30 25.49 -0.25 8.71
C ILE A 30 25.24 -0.69 10.14
N VAL A 31 26.06 -0.24 11.12
CA VAL A 31 25.88 -0.60 12.54
C VAL A 31 24.55 -0.07 13.08
N ILE A 32 24.22 1.19 12.81
CA ILE A 32 22.93 1.79 13.22
C ILE A 32 21.76 1.01 12.61
N SER A 33 21.83 0.70 11.32
CA SER A 33 20.80 -0.08 10.63
C SER A 33 20.65 -1.49 11.20
N MET A 34 21.74 -2.15 11.56
CA MET A 34 21.71 -3.47 12.21
C MET A 34 21.06 -3.40 13.60
N ILE A 35 21.38 -2.38 14.39
CA ILE A 35 20.75 -2.16 15.70
C ILE A 35 19.24 -1.90 15.51
N ALA A 36 18.89 -1.02 14.56
CA ALA A 36 17.50 -0.72 14.25
C ALA A 36 16.74 -1.96 13.76
N ALA A 37 17.38 -2.86 13.01
CA ALA A 37 16.77 -4.09 12.54
C ALA A 37 16.55 -5.13 13.66
N LEU A 38 17.47 -5.19 14.62
CA LEU A 38 17.44 -6.22 15.69
C LEU A 38 16.59 -5.83 16.89
N VAL A 39 16.44 -4.52 17.15
CA VAL A 39 15.69 -4.02 18.30
C VAL A 39 14.28 -3.62 17.85
N PRO A 40 13.21 -4.30 18.31
CA PRO A 40 11.83 -4.08 17.83
C PRO A 40 11.38 -2.61 17.90
N VAL A 41 11.68 -1.91 19.02
CA VAL A 41 11.32 -0.49 19.18
C VAL A 41 11.97 0.38 18.11
N PHE A 42 13.23 0.13 17.76
CA PHE A 42 13.88 0.92 16.70
C PHE A 42 13.43 0.51 15.29
N ASN A 43 13.02 -0.74 15.11
CA ASN A 43 12.42 -1.18 13.85
C ASN A 43 11.07 -0.49 13.63
N SER A 44 10.23 -0.39 14.67
CA SER A 44 8.89 0.19 14.59
C SER A 44 8.89 1.70 14.28
N VAL A 45 10.00 2.42 14.50
CA VAL A 45 10.14 3.83 14.07
C VAL A 45 9.87 4.01 12.57
N PHE A 46 10.28 3.06 11.74
CA PHE A 46 10.09 3.11 10.28
C PHE A 46 8.65 2.83 9.83
N VAL A 47 7.78 2.45 10.75
CA VAL A 47 6.35 2.21 10.55
C VAL A 47 5.51 2.98 11.57
N LEU A 48 6.00 4.13 12.02
CA LEU A 48 5.33 5.03 12.96
C LEU A 48 4.88 4.35 14.26
N PHE A 49 5.75 3.48 14.80
CA PHE A 49 5.50 2.69 16.02
C PHE A 49 4.30 1.73 15.95
N ASN A 50 3.93 1.30 14.75
CA ASN A 50 2.96 0.21 14.58
C ASN A 50 3.53 -1.10 15.16
N ASP A 51 2.67 -1.95 15.72
CA ASP A 51 3.04 -3.23 16.37
C ASP A 51 3.68 -4.25 15.42
N SER A 52 3.60 -4.03 14.12
CA SER A 52 4.12 -4.93 13.11
C SER A 52 5.63 -4.78 12.93
N TYR A 53 6.35 -5.91 12.91
CA TYR A 53 7.74 -5.94 12.49
C TYR A 53 7.83 -5.90 10.96
N TYR A 54 8.27 -4.76 10.42
CA TYR A 54 8.39 -4.55 8.98
C TYR A 54 9.84 -4.51 8.51
N ALA A 55 10.13 -5.23 7.42
CA ALA A 55 11.43 -5.21 6.76
C ALA A 55 11.46 -4.33 5.49
N ARG A 56 10.38 -3.59 5.18
CA ARG A 56 10.27 -2.80 3.94
C ARG A 56 11.33 -1.70 3.81
N TRP A 57 11.82 -1.16 4.91
CA TRP A 57 12.88 -0.14 4.92
C TRP A 57 14.29 -0.71 4.68
N PHE A 58 14.46 -2.03 4.65
CA PHE A 58 15.76 -2.69 4.50
C PHE A 58 16.44 -2.42 3.17
N TYR A 59 15.73 -1.94 2.15
CA TYR A 59 16.35 -1.51 0.89
C TYR A 59 17.42 -0.41 1.11
N MET A 60 17.24 0.48 2.09
CA MET A 60 18.22 1.52 2.41
C MET A 60 19.54 0.95 2.99
N PRO A 61 19.50 0.13 4.07
CA PRO A 61 20.70 -0.61 4.52
C PRO A 61 21.36 -1.45 3.43
N ILE A 62 20.58 -2.13 2.60
CA ILE A 62 21.12 -2.94 1.49
C ILE A 62 21.88 -2.06 0.50
N LEU A 63 21.36 -0.90 0.15
CA LEU A 63 22.06 0.05 -0.72
C LEU A 63 23.41 0.49 -0.12
N ILE A 64 23.43 0.82 1.18
CA ILE A 64 24.67 1.19 1.89
C ILE A 64 25.65 0.00 1.92
N MET A 65 25.18 -1.22 2.13
CA MET A 65 25.99 -2.43 2.08
C MET A 65 26.56 -2.69 0.68
N CYS A 66 25.79 -2.43 -0.38
CA CYS A 66 26.26 -2.51 -1.76
C CYS A 66 27.37 -1.46 -2.03
N ALA A 67 27.19 -0.22 -1.57
CA ALA A 67 28.19 0.83 -1.70
C ALA A 67 29.48 0.49 -0.93
N ALA A 68 29.36 -0.06 0.29
CA ALA A 68 30.51 -0.53 1.07
C ALA A 68 31.25 -1.68 0.36
N THR A 69 30.52 -2.61 -0.27
CA THR A 69 31.11 -3.70 -1.06
C THR A 69 31.85 -3.18 -2.29
N ALA A 70 31.25 -2.21 -3.00
CA ALA A 70 31.86 -1.57 -4.16
C ALA A 70 33.15 -0.86 -3.77
N SER A 71 33.17 -0.09 -2.67
CA SER A 71 34.36 0.56 -2.11
C SER A 71 35.43 -0.47 -1.70
N ALA A 72 35.04 -1.59 -1.08
CA ALA A 72 35.95 -2.67 -0.76
C ALA A 72 36.57 -3.37 -2.00
N LEU A 73 35.86 -3.37 -3.12
CA LEU A 73 36.34 -3.90 -4.41
C LEU A 73 37.26 -2.91 -5.12
N GLU A 74 36.96 -1.62 -5.02
CA GLU A 74 37.79 -0.56 -5.59
C GLU A 74 39.18 -0.57 -4.96
N ASP A 75 39.24 -0.63 -3.65
CA ASP A 75 40.45 -0.65 -2.82
C ASP A 75 41.05 -2.06 -2.61
N ARG A 76 40.65 -3.05 -3.41
CA ARG A 76 41.00 -4.47 -3.21
C ARG A 76 42.48 -4.77 -3.10
N ASP A 77 43.33 -3.97 -3.71
CA ASP A 77 44.81 -4.15 -3.75
C ASP A 77 45.46 -3.83 -2.40
N LYS A 78 44.74 -3.16 -1.49
CA LYS A 78 45.21 -2.90 -0.13
C LYS A 78 45.27 -4.22 0.68
N PRO A 79 46.43 -4.52 1.34
CA PRO A 79 46.62 -5.77 2.09
C PRO A 79 45.54 -6.02 3.16
N GLU A 80 45.09 -4.94 3.81
CA GLU A 80 44.08 -4.98 4.86
C GLU A 80 42.72 -5.46 4.32
N LEU A 81 42.34 -4.99 3.12
CA LEU A 81 41.09 -5.41 2.48
C LEU A 81 41.18 -6.83 1.97
N ARG A 82 42.30 -7.25 1.40
CA ARG A 82 42.52 -8.64 0.98
C ARG A 82 42.35 -9.61 2.18
N ALA A 83 42.93 -9.27 3.33
CA ALA A 83 42.78 -10.00 4.57
C ALA A 83 41.31 -9.97 5.06
N GLY A 84 40.66 -8.80 4.94
CA GLY A 84 39.24 -8.58 5.24
C GLY A 84 38.32 -9.47 4.43
N TRP A 85 38.48 -9.56 3.10
CA TRP A 85 37.72 -10.43 2.22
C TRP A 85 37.84 -11.91 2.60
N ARG A 86 39.05 -12.39 2.90
CA ARG A 86 39.28 -13.77 3.37
C ARG A 86 38.61 -14.03 4.73
N ARG A 87 38.60 -13.04 5.63
CA ARG A 87 37.91 -13.14 6.92
C ARG A 87 36.41 -13.15 6.72
N GLY A 88 35.88 -12.25 5.87
CA GLY A 88 34.44 -12.20 5.53
C GLY A 88 33.94 -13.53 4.95
N LEU A 89 34.69 -14.12 4.01
CA LEU A 89 34.34 -15.41 3.45
C LEU A 89 34.26 -16.52 4.53
N ARG A 90 35.24 -16.57 5.44
CA ARG A 90 35.24 -17.55 6.54
C ARG A 90 34.03 -17.38 7.46
N TRP A 91 33.68 -16.13 7.81
CA TRP A 91 32.50 -15.85 8.62
C TRP A 91 31.20 -16.23 7.88
N CYS A 92 31.05 -15.86 6.63
CA CYS A 92 29.87 -16.24 5.83
C CYS A 92 29.75 -17.76 5.68
N THR A 93 30.88 -18.46 5.44
CA THR A 93 30.89 -19.91 5.34
C THR A 93 30.49 -20.57 6.65
N GLY A 94 31.08 -20.11 7.77
CA GLY A 94 30.74 -20.62 9.10
C GLY A 94 29.26 -20.39 9.45
N PHE A 95 28.75 -19.20 9.20
CA PHE A 95 27.36 -18.87 9.46
C PHE A 95 26.39 -19.73 8.62
N VAL A 96 26.63 -19.86 7.32
CA VAL A 96 25.79 -20.67 6.42
C VAL A 96 25.84 -22.14 6.83
N ALA A 97 27.02 -22.67 7.16
CA ALA A 97 27.15 -24.06 7.61
C ALA A 97 26.37 -24.31 8.93
N VAL A 98 26.56 -23.44 9.92
CA VAL A 98 25.82 -23.55 11.20
C VAL A 98 24.33 -23.42 10.98
N PHE A 99 23.89 -22.48 10.12
CA PHE A 99 22.48 -22.28 9.83
C PHE A 99 21.86 -23.53 9.16
N ILE A 100 22.51 -24.08 8.14
CA ILE A 100 22.01 -25.28 7.45
C ILE A 100 21.95 -26.47 8.43
N LEU A 101 22.96 -26.64 9.26
CA LEU A 101 22.97 -27.72 10.25
C LEU A 101 21.90 -27.54 11.32
N ALA A 102 21.76 -26.31 11.88
CA ALA A 102 20.80 -26.02 12.94
C ALA A 102 19.36 -26.07 12.44
N VAL A 103 19.07 -25.52 11.25
CA VAL A 103 17.69 -25.48 10.73
C VAL A 103 17.35 -26.79 9.99
N GLY A 104 18.28 -27.35 9.23
CA GLY A 104 18.02 -28.52 8.39
C GLY A 104 17.99 -29.84 9.14
N PHE A 105 18.70 -29.97 10.27
CA PHE A 105 18.90 -31.27 10.94
C PHE A 105 18.46 -31.30 12.42
N THR A 106 17.85 -30.22 12.93
CA THR A 106 17.30 -30.27 14.30
C THR A 106 16.09 -31.19 14.35
N PRO A 107 16.06 -32.18 15.28
CA PRO A 107 14.92 -33.06 15.43
C PRO A 107 13.72 -32.27 16.03
N CYS A 108 12.57 -32.37 15.40
CA CYS A 108 11.29 -31.85 15.86
C CYS A 108 10.31 -33.00 16.12
N ARG A 109 9.33 -32.78 16.97
CA ARG A 109 8.26 -33.74 17.23
C ARG A 109 6.95 -33.19 16.69
N GLU A 110 6.47 -33.76 15.61
CA GLU A 110 5.24 -33.41 14.96
C GLU A 110 4.34 -34.63 14.89
N ASP A 111 3.10 -34.53 15.35
CA ASP A 111 2.12 -35.63 15.45
C ASP A 111 2.63 -36.94 16.08
N GLY A 112 3.52 -36.81 17.08
CA GLY A 112 4.10 -37.97 17.77
C GLY A 112 5.24 -38.68 17.05
N LYS A 113 5.59 -38.25 15.81
CA LYS A 113 6.75 -38.75 15.05
C LYS A 113 7.92 -37.77 15.17
N ILE A 114 9.13 -38.31 15.07
CA ILE A 114 10.34 -37.47 14.99
C ILE A 114 10.58 -37.13 13.52
N THR A 115 10.50 -35.85 13.19
CA THR A 115 10.89 -35.26 11.90
C THR A 115 12.18 -34.48 12.10
N PHE A 116 12.90 -34.22 11.00
CA PHE A 116 14.11 -33.40 11.02
C PHE A 116 13.88 -32.14 10.19
N GLY A 117 14.29 -31.00 10.74
CA GLY A 117 14.19 -29.67 10.12
C GLY A 117 13.23 -28.75 10.84
N LEU A 118 13.60 -27.46 10.90
CA LEU A 118 12.81 -26.35 11.46
C LEU A 118 12.27 -25.48 10.31
N TYR A 119 11.76 -26.10 9.25
CA TYR A 119 11.28 -25.40 8.07
C TYR A 119 9.85 -25.83 7.72
N ASP A 120 9.02 -24.89 7.32
CA ASP A 120 7.65 -25.15 6.86
C ASP A 120 7.62 -25.66 5.40
N ASP A 121 8.62 -25.28 4.59
CA ASP A 121 8.73 -25.61 3.16
C ASP A 121 10.12 -26.20 2.88
N GLU A 122 10.17 -27.53 2.74
CA GLU A 122 11.40 -28.30 2.54
C GLU A 122 12.10 -27.92 1.24
N LEU A 123 11.36 -27.86 0.12
CA LEU A 123 11.92 -27.57 -1.19
C LEU A 123 12.58 -26.19 -1.22
N ARG A 124 11.91 -25.23 -0.64
CA ARG A 124 12.38 -23.84 -0.56
C ARG A 124 13.60 -23.72 0.33
N PHE A 125 13.61 -24.40 1.47
CA PHE A 125 14.77 -24.40 2.37
C PHE A 125 16.01 -24.97 1.68
N TRP A 126 15.88 -26.11 1.02
CA TRP A 126 17.02 -26.75 0.34
C TRP A 126 17.45 -25.99 -0.90
N PHE A 127 16.53 -25.36 -1.65
CA PHE A 127 16.87 -24.47 -2.75
C PHE A 127 17.70 -23.27 -2.26
N LEU A 128 17.30 -22.61 -1.19
CA LEU A 128 18.02 -21.48 -0.61
C LEU A 128 19.40 -21.92 -0.07
N SER A 129 19.46 -23.05 0.60
CA SER A 129 20.69 -23.63 1.16
C SER A 129 21.71 -23.99 0.05
N LEU A 130 21.25 -24.65 -1.01
CA LEU A 130 22.08 -24.98 -2.16
C LEU A 130 22.58 -23.72 -2.87
N SER A 131 21.70 -22.76 -3.08
CA SER A 131 22.05 -21.47 -3.68
C SER A 131 23.13 -20.74 -2.86
N ALA A 132 23.02 -20.76 -1.52
CA ALA A 132 24.01 -20.18 -0.63
C ALA A 132 25.38 -20.88 -0.74
N VAL A 133 25.39 -22.22 -0.80
CA VAL A 133 26.63 -23.00 -0.98
C VAL A 133 27.28 -22.71 -2.33
N ILE A 134 26.50 -22.65 -3.41
CA ILE A 134 27.00 -22.29 -4.74
C ILE A 134 27.60 -20.87 -4.71
N CYS A 135 26.90 -19.89 -4.14
CA CYS A 135 27.42 -18.52 -4.01
C CYS A 135 28.73 -18.45 -3.21
N LEU A 136 28.87 -19.23 -2.14
CA LEU A 136 30.11 -19.32 -1.38
C LEU A 136 31.24 -19.94 -2.20
N ALA A 137 30.97 -21.02 -2.93
CA ALA A 137 31.96 -21.67 -3.79
C ALA A 137 32.44 -20.73 -4.90
N LEU A 138 31.53 -20.00 -5.53
CA LEU A 138 31.87 -18.99 -6.54
C LEU A 138 32.67 -17.82 -5.94
N THR A 139 32.28 -17.36 -4.75
CA THR A 139 33.04 -16.33 -4.02
C THR A 139 34.44 -16.83 -3.68
N TRP A 140 34.57 -18.06 -3.24
CA TRP A 140 35.87 -18.69 -2.98
C TRP A 140 36.74 -18.74 -4.25
N MET A 141 36.16 -19.18 -5.38
CA MET A 141 36.83 -19.22 -6.68
C MET A 141 37.31 -17.81 -7.10
N LEU A 142 36.48 -16.79 -6.95
CA LEU A 142 36.84 -15.40 -7.26
C LEU A 142 37.99 -14.90 -6.39
N LEU A 143 37.94 -15.15 -5.08
CA LEU A 143 38.95 -14.62 -4.13
C LEU A 143 40.31 -15.34 -4.17
N PHE A 144 40.31 -16.64 -4.48
CA PHE A 144 41.56 -17.42 -4.49
C PHE A 144 42.08 -17.73 -5.89
N GLY A 145 41.20 -17.83 -6.91
CA GLY A 145 41.58 -18.17 -8.27
C GLY A 145 41.80 -16.96 -9.18
N LEU A 146 40.99 -15.92 -9.02
CA LEU A 146 40.93 -14.81 -9.98
C LEU A 146 41.34 -13.44 -9.42
N TRP A 147 41.59 -13.31 -8.12
CA TRP A 147 41.81 -12.02 -7.45
C TRP A 147 42.88 -11.17 -8.12
N ASP A 148 44.02 -11.73 -8.43
CA ASP A 148 45.18 -11.04 -9.02
C ASP A 148 45.11 -10.93 -10.56
N ARG A 149 44.03 -11.44 -11.19
CA ARG A 149 43.86 -11.42 -12.64
C ARG A 149 43.26 -10.10 -13.13
N ARG A 150 43.76 -9.59 -14.28
CA ARG A 150 43.22 -8.36 -14.92
C ARG A 150 41.70 -8.46 -15.25
N CYS A 151 41.21 -9.65 -15.51
CA CYS A 151 39.80 -9.87 -15.82
C CYS A 151 38.87 -9.93 -14.59
N PHE A 152 39.42 -9.91 -13.36
CA PHE A 152 38.68 -10.07 -12.11
C PHE A 152 37.39 -9.26 -12.08
N ARG A 153 37.45 -7.93 -12.28
CA ARG A 153 36.26 -7.05 -12.20
C ARG A 153 35.18 -7.44 -13.20
N ARG A 154 35.58 -7.74 -14.47
CA ARG A 154 34.62 -8.12 -15.51
C ARG A 154 33.99 -9.49 -15.23
N VAL A 155 34.78 -10.45 -14.81
CA VAL A 155 34.31 -11.80 -14.46
C VAL A 155 33.41 -11.73 -13.23
N THR A 156 33.77 -10.98 -12.21
CA THR A 156 32.94 -10.78 -11.00
C THR A 156 31.60 -10.15 -11.35
N ALA A 157 31.59 -9.07 -12.15
CA ALA A 157 30.33 -8.42 -12.55
C ALA A 157 29.44 -9.37 -13.37
N GLY A 158 30.00 -10.04 -14.38
CA GLY A 158 29.26 -11.01 -15.19
C GLY A 158 28.71 -12.18 -14.37
N LEU A 159 29.53 -12.75 -13.49
CA LEU A 159 29.14 -13.86 -12.63
C LEU A 159 28.03 -13.45 -11.64
N LEU A 160 28.16 -12.29 -10.99
CA LEU A 160 27.13 -11.77 -10.10
C LEU A 160 25.80 -11.53 -10.84
N SER A 161 25.85 -10.99 -12.06
CA SER A 161 24.65 -10.82 -12.89
C SER A 161 23.97 -12.17 -13.18
N VAL A 162 24.73 -13.16 -13.62
CA VAL A 162 24.21 -14.51 -13.91
C VAL A 162 23.63 -15.17 -12.66
N VAL A 163 24.34 -15.07 -11.51
CA VAL A 163 23.87 -15.62 -10.23
C VAL A 163 22.59 -14.93 -9.78
N THR A 164 22.53 -13.61 -9.90
CA THR A 164 21.32 -12.85 -9.50
C THR A 164 20.12 -13.23 -10.34
N VAL A 165 20.27 -13.28 -11.66
CA VAL A 165 19.20 -13.70 -12.57
C VAL A 165 18.78 -15.15 -12.30
N GLY A 166 19.75 -16.08 -12.22
CA GLY A 166 19.48 -17.49 -11.94
C GLY A 166 18.80 -17.71 -10.59
N TYR A 167 19.27 -17.00 -9.55
CA TYR A 167 18.63 -17.04 -8.24
C TYR A 167 17.20 -16.50 -8.29
N SER A 168 16.97 -15.38 -8.97
CA SER A 168 15.64 -14.77 -9.08
C SER A 168 14.66 -15.71 -9.80
N ILE A 169 15.10 -16.32 -10.91
CA ILE A 169 14.28 -17.31 -11.63
C ILE A 169 13.96 -18.50 -10.72
N GLY A 170 14.95 -19.08 -10.08
CA GLY A 170 14.77 -20.22 -9.19
C GLY A 170 13.91 -19.88 -7.97
N TYR A 171 14.05 -18.67 -7.42
CA TYR A 171 13.22 -18.20 -6.31
C TYR A 171 11.75 -18.04 -6.71
N ILE A 172 11.48 -17.47 -7.88
CA ILE A 172 10.12 -17.35 -8.42
C ILE A 172 9.54 -18.74 -8.69
N ALA A 173 10.33 -19.64 -9.31
CA ALA A 173 9.89 -20.99 -9.58
C ALA A 173 9.58 -21.79 -8.29
N SER A 174 10.44 -21.70 -7.27
CA SER A 174 10.19 -22.34 -5.97
C SER A 174 8.98 -21.73 -5.26
N GLY A 175 8.80 -20.41 -5.35
CA GLY A 175 7.64 -19.71 -4.80
C GLY A 175 6.34 -20.12 -5.47
N LYS A 176 6.36 -20.32 -6.77
CA LYS A 176 5.22 -20.83 -7.53
C LYS A 176 4.86 -22.27 -7.12
N HIS A 177 5.85 -23.10 -6.84
CA HIS A 177 5.62 -24.48 -6.44
C HIS A 177 5.11 -24.61 -5.00
N SER A 178 5.69 -23.86 -4.05
CA SER A 178 5.33 -23.93 -2.63
C SER A 178 4.07 -23.14 -2.24
N ARG A 179 3.66 -22.22 -3.09
CA ARG A 179 2.39 -21.49 -3.03
C ARG A 179 1.69 -21.65 -4.37
N ALA A 180 1.53 -22.88 -4.81
CA ALA A 180 0.60 -23.16 -5.87
C ALA A 180 -0.74 -22.60 -5.40
N TYR A 181 -1.02 -21.36 -5.80
CA TYR A 181 -2.41 -21.02 -6.02
C TYR A 181 -2.91 -22.16 -6.86
N ASP A 182 -3.91 -22.83 -6.36
CA ASP A 182 -4.60 -23.89 -7.02
C ASP A 182 -4.75 -23.52 -8.50
N GLU A 183 -4.59 -24.44 -9.41
CA GLU A 183 -4.91 -24.22 -10.83
C GLU A 183 -6.30 -23.59 -10.94
N HIS A 184 -7.22 -24.01 -10.08
CA HIS A 184 -8.53 -23.43 -9.86
C HIS A 184 -8.51 -21.91 -9.62
N TYR A 185 -7.63 -21.40 -8.72
CA TYR A 185 -7.51 -19.95 -8.52
C TYR A 185 -7.10 -19.20 -9.81
N LEU A 186 -6.17 -19.77 -10.58
CA LEU A 186 -5.73 -19.16 -11.84
C LEU A 186 -6.84 -19.20 -12.90
N GLU A 187 -7.57 -20.29 -12.99
CA GLU A 187 -8.67 -20.45 -13.94
C GLU A 187 -9.86 -19.55 -13.58
N ILE A 188 -10.30 -19.57 -12.35
CA ILE A 188 -11.46 -18.82 -11.90
C ILE A 188 -11.13 -17.34 -11.70
N VAL A 189 -10.12 -17.03 -10.89
CA VAL A 189 -9.87 -15.64 -10.46
C VAL A 189 -9.15 -14.84 -11.54
N VAL A 190 -8.10 -15.41 -12.16
CA VAL A 190 -7.25 -14.65 -13.10
C VAL A 190 -7.81 -14.67 -14.51
N ASN A 191 -8.27 -15.82 -14.99
CA ASN A 191 -8.68 -16.02 -16.39
C ASN A 191 -10.20 -15.99 -16.57
N GLY A 192 -10.97 -16.16 -15.49
CA GLY A 192 -12.42 -16.34 -15.57
C GLY A 192 -13.24 -15.07 -15.54
N GLY A 193 -12.62 -13.88 -15.39
CA GLY A 193 -13.35 -12.61 -15.26
C GLY A 193 -14.28 -12.27 -16.43
N ASP A 194 -13.87 -12.61 -17.64
CA ASP A 194 -14.69 -12.40 -18.85
C ASP A 194 -15.94 -13.28 -18.91
N ALA A 195 -16.00 -14.36 -18.12
CA ALA A 195 -17.16 -15.25 -18.02
C ALA A 195 -18.23 -14.74 -17.04
N VAL A 196 -17.92 -13.69 -16.27
CA VAL A 196 -18.83 -13.14 -15.27
C VAL A 196 -19.53 -11.91 -15.84
N THR A 197 -20.85 -11.97 -15.87
CA THR A 197 -21.72 -10.86 -16.29
C THR A 197 -22.66 -10.49 -15.16
N ALA A 198 -22.53 -9.28 -14.63
CA ALA A 198 -23.47 -8.69 -13.69
C ALA A 198 -23.93 -7.35 -14.24
N GLN A 199 -25.22 -7.08 -14.17
CA GLN A 199 -25.78 -5.81 -14.63
C GLN A 199 -25.45 -4.70 -13.63
N VAL A 200 -24.34 -4.00 -13.85
CA VAL A 200 -23.83 -2.97 -12.94
C VAL A 200 -23.89 -1.55 -13.50
N GLU A 201 -24.18 -1.37 -14.79
CA GLU A 201 -24.05 -0.07 -15.46
C GLU A 201 -25.32 0.77 -15.45
N ASP A 202 -26.47 0.18 -15.75
CA ASP A 202 -27.73 0.92 -15.87
C ASP A 202 -28.91 0.14 -15.27
N PRO A 203 -29.42 0.53 -14.09
CA PRO A 203 -28.85 1.53 -13.19
C PRO A 203 -27.55 1.05 -12.53
N PHE A 204 -26.63 1.99 -12.23
CA PHE A 204 -25.36 1.65 -11.60
C PHE A 204 -25.58 1.00 -10.24
N ALA A 205 -24.97 -0.16 -10.03
CA ALA A 205 -25.04 -0.93 -8.80
C ALA A 205 -23.67 -1.55 -8.45
N ARG A 206 -23.47 -1.89 -7.17
CA ARG A 206 -22.26 -2.53 -6.68
C ARG A 206 -22.47 -4.02 -6.43
N CYS A 207 -21.33 -4.71 -6.34
CA CYS A 207 -21.23 -6.10 -5.93
C CYS A 207 -20.67 -6.19 -4.49
N ASP A 208 -21.00 -7.28 -3.80
CA ASP A 208 -20.31 -7.73 -2.60
C ASP A 208 -19.71 -9.12 -2.86
N PHE A 209 -18.41 -9.27 -2.65
CA PHE A 209 -17.67 -10.52 -2.76
C PHE A 209 -17.42 -11.06 -1.35
N TYR A 210 -18.49 -11.56 -0.71
CA TYR A 210 -18.43 -11.96 0.69
C TYR A 210 -17.52 -13.16 0.89
N ASP A 211 -16.53 -12.97 1.75
CA ASP A 211 -15.47 -13.94 2.10
C ASP A 211 -14.66 -14.51 0.93
N CYS A 212 -14.73 -13.85 -0.23
CA CYS A 212 -13.94 -14.20 -1.41
C CYS A 212 -12.50 -13.64 -1.32
N VAL A 213 -11.72 -13.94 -2.36
CA VAL A 213 -10.36 -13.43 -2.53
C VAL A 213 -10.35 -11.89 -2.56
N ASP A 214 -9.40 -11.28 -1.85
CA ASP A 214 -9.25 -9.83 -1.83
C ASP A 214 -9.09 -9.25 -3.26
N ASN A 215 -9.79 -8.16 -3.52
CA ASN A 215 -9.78 -7.43 -4.80
C ASN A 215 -10.34 -8.20 -6.01
N LEU A 216 -11.09 -9.26 -5.82
CA LEU A 216 -11.69 -10.03 -6.91
C LEU A 216 -12.55 -9.14 -7.84
N GLY A 217 -13.45 -8.33 -7.29
CA GLY A 217 -14.27 -7.42 -8.07
C GLY A 217 -13.45 -6.41 -8.89
N MET A 218 -12.35 -5.88 -8.32
CA MET A 218 -11.45 -4.99 -9.07
C MET A 218 -10.77 -5.71 -10.23
N GLN A 219 -10.41 -6.97 -10.05
CA GLN A 219 -9.78 -7.78 -11.09
C GLN A 219 -10.74 -8.08 -12.25
N TRP A 220 -12.02 -8.27 -11.94
CA TRP A 220 -13.08 -8.51 -12.92
C TRP A 220 -13.72 -7.24 -13.47
N GLY A 221 -13.24 -6.05 -13.05
CA GLY A 221 -13.79 -4.76 -13.49
C GLY A 221 -15.19 -4.47 -12.94
N LEU A 222 -15.61 -5.18 -11.88
CA LEU A 222 -16.91 -4.98 -11.22
C LEU A 222 -16.79 -4.01 -10.05
N PRO A 223 -17.71 -3.04 -9.92
CA PRO A 223 -17.75 -2.15 -8.76
C PRO A 223 -18.12 -2.95 -7.51
N ASN A 224 -17.38 -2.77 -6.42
CA ASN A 224 -17.61 -3.53 -5.20
C ASN A 224 -17.41 -2.68 -3.95
N ILE A 225 -17.91 -3.17 -2.79
CA ILE A 225 -17.79 -2.53 -1.49
C ILE A 225 -16.55 -2.99 -0.71
N GLN A 226 -15.88 -4.04 -1.16
CA GLN A 226 -14.73 -4.63 -0.50
C GLN A 226 -13.48 -4.47 -1.36
N CYS A 227 -12.46 -3.80 -0.84
CA CYS A 227 -11.15 -3.78 -1.48
C CYS A 227 -10.04 -3.76 -0.44
N PHE A 228 -8.96 -4.45 -0.76
CA PHE A 228 -7.73 -4.42 0.01
C PHE A 228 -6.85 -3.30 -0.53
N HIS A 229 -6.66 -2.25 0.25
CA HIS A 229 -5.72 -1.17 -0.08
C HIS A 229 -5.14 -0.53 1.18
N SER A 230 -3.89 -0.07 1.09
CA SER A 230 -3.16 0.48 2.24
C SER A 230 -3.43 1.97 2.48
N VAL A 231 -3.92 2.69 1.49
CA VAL A 231 -4.27 4.12 1.61
C VAL A 231 -5.79 4.23 1.55
N VAL A 232 -6.39 4.56 2.69
CA VAL A 232 -7.85 4.62 2.86
C VAL A 232 -8.24 6.04 3.20
N PRO A 233 -9.25 6.64 2.54
CA PRO A 233 -9.80 7.92 2.95
C PRO A 233 -10.28 7.89 4.41
N VAL A 234 -10.04 9.00 5.14
CA VAL A 234 -10.45 9.13 6.55
C VAL A 234 -11.95 8.92 6.70
N SER A 235 -12.74 9.44 5.77
CA SER A 235 -14.20 9.28 5.75
C SER A 235 -14.65 7.82 5.72
N VAL A 236 -13.96 6.96 4.96
CA VAL A 236 -14.24 5.52 4.95
C VAL A 236 -13.88 4.86 6.27
N MET A 237 -12.77 5.29 6.89
CA MET A 237 -12.38 4.79 8.22
C MET A 237 -13.41 5.16 9.28
N ASP A 238 -13.84 6.42 9.29
CA ASP A 238 -14.83 6.93 10.25
C ASP A 238 -16.18 6.24 10.06
N PHE A 239 -16.63 6.07 8.81
CA PHE A 239 -17.87 5.37 8.47
C PHE A 239 -17.89 3.93 9.02
N TYR A 240 -16.86 3.13 8.74
CA TYR A 240 -16.82 1.75 9.24
C TYR A 240 -16.64 1.68 10.77
N THR A 241 -15.84 2.58 11.34
CA THR A 241 -15.64 2.65 12.79
C THR A 241 -16.94 3.00 13.51
N SER A 242 -17.73 3.93 12.96
CA SER A 242 -19.02 4.29 13.52
C SER A 242 -20.02 3.14 13.54
N LEU A 243 -19.84 2.15 12.68
CA LEU A 243 -20.67 0.95 12.61
C LEU A 243 -20.10 -0.24 13.40
N ASP A 244 -19.11 -0.04 14.26
CA ASP A 244 -18.41 -1.10 15.01
C ASP A 244 -17.75 -2.16 14.08
N ILE A 245 -17.49 -1.80 12.81
CA ILE A 245 -16.82 -2.65 11.84
C ILE A 245 -15.34 -2.26 11.80
N LYS A 246 -14.48 -3.23 12.12
CA LYS A 246 -13.05 -3.00 12.00
C LYS A 246 -12.69 -2.74 10.54
N ARG A 247 -12.15 -1.55 10.26
CA ARG A 247 -11.54 -1.21 8.99
C ARG A 247 -10.03 -1.16 9.17
N ASP A 248 -9.34 -2.05 8.47
CA ASP A 248 -7.88 -2.10 8.42
C ASP A 248 -7.44 -1.86 6.95
N VAL A 249 -6.80 -2.79 6.30
CA VAL A 249 -6.50 -2.76 4.86
C VAL A 249 -7.67 -3.25 4.02
N SER A 250 -8.58 -4.02 4.62
CA SER A 250 -9.87 -4.42 4.04
C SER A 250 -10.96 -4.41 5.12
N SER A 251 -12.21 -4.40 4.71
CA SER A 251 -13.35 -4.53 5.61
C SER A 251 -14.31 -5.59 5.08
N LYS A 252 -14.68 -6.50 5.97
CA LYS A 252 -15.64 -7.57 5.67
C LYS A 252 -16.80 -7.46 6.67
N PRO A 253 -17.83 -6.64 6.39
CA PRO A 253 -18.97 -6.50 7.28
C PRO A 253 -19.72 -7.83 7.35
N LYS A 254 -20.09 -8.23 8.58
CA LYS A 254 -20.85 -9.46 8.81
C LYS A 254 -22.16 -9.49 8.03
N VAL A 255 -22.69 -10.70 7.78
CA VAL A 255 -23.99 -10.90 7.10
C VAL A 255 -25.16 -10.21 7.81
N SER A 256 -25.09 -9.99 9.12
CA SER A 256 -26.11 -9.28 9.91
C SER A 256 -26.25 -7.79 9.51
N TYR A 257 -25.23 -7.18 8.89
CA TYR A 257 -25.26 -5.81 8.39
C TYR A 257 -25.95 -5.71 7.01
N ARG A 258 -27.17 -6.24 6.90
CA ARG A 258 -27.95 -6.20 5.65
C ARG A 258 -28.23 -4.78 5.16
N ALA A 259 -28.67 -3.92 6.07
CA ALA A 259 -28.99 -2.53 5.77
C ALA A 259 -27.80 -1.76 5.19
N LEU A 260 -26.57 -2.14 5.57
CA LEU A 260 -25.35 -1.57 5.00
C LEU A 260 -25.23 -1.86 3.49
N ARG A 261 -25.63 -3.07 3.05
CA ARG A 261 -25.61 -3.43 1.63
C ARG A 261 -26.61 -2.61 0.84
N ASP A 262 -27.81 -2.41 1.40
CA ASP A 262 -28.85 -1.60 0.77
C ASP A 262 -28.40 -0.13 0.65
N LEU A 263 -27.86 0.46 1.73
CA LEU A 263 -27.31 1.82 1.77
C LEU A 263 -26.15 2.01 0.77
N LEU A 264 -25.29 1.00 0.63
CA LEU A 264 -24.12 1.04 -0.24
C LEU A 264 -24.40 0.62 -1.69
N SER A 265 -25.67 0.53 -2.09
CA SER A 265 -26.09 0.17 -3.45
C SER A 265 -25.59 -1.19 -3.92
N VAL A 266 -25.50 -2.16 -3.03
CA VAL A 266 -25.13 -3.53 -3.38
C VAL A 266 -26.34 -4.25 -3.93
N ARG A 267 -26.28 -4.57 -5.22
CA ARG A 267 -27.32 -5.36 -5.91
C ARG A 267 -26.93 -6.84 -6.00
N TRP A 268 -25.65 -7.14 -6.18
CA TRP A 268 -25.17 -8.49 -6.45
C TRP A 268 -24.25 -8.98 -5.34
N LEU A 269 -24.55 -10.17 -4.81
CA LEU A 269 -23.73 -10.88 -3.83
C LEU A 269 -23.14 -12.12 -4.50
N PHE A 270 -21.81 -12.25 -4.42
CA PHE A 270 -21.05 -13.39 -4.92
C PHE A 270 -20.59 -14.25 -3.75
N ILE A 271 -20.90 -15.55 -3.80
CA ILE A 271 -20.47 -16.58 -2.84
C ILE A 271 -19.75 -17.66 -3.62
N GLU A 272 -18.55 -18.04 -3.19
CA GLU A 272 -17.75 -19.07 -3.84
C GLU A 272 -18.37 -20.46 -3.65
N GLU A 273 -18.33 -21.34 -4.67
CA GLU A 273 -18.93 -22.67 -4.64
C GLU A 273 -18.40 -23.53 -3.48
N GLU A 274 -17.12 -23.38 -3.12
CA GLU A 274 -16.50 -24.11 -2.01
C GLU A 274 -17.05 -23.69 -0.63
N GLU A 275 -17.71 -22.54 -0.56
CA GLU A 275 -18.35 -21.97 0.64
C GLU A 275 -19.88 -22.21 0.65
N GLU A 276 -20.37 -23.28 0.02
CA GLU A 276 -21.80 -23.62 -0.14
C GLU A 276 -22.57 -23.69 1.19
N ASP A 277 -21.87 -23.89 2.30
CA ASP A 277 -22.47 -23.86 3.66
C ASP A 277 -22.84 -22.43 4.13
N GLN A 278 -22.48 -21.38 3.38
CA GLN A 278 -22.87 -20.00 3.69
C GLN A 278 -24.28 -19.71 3.16
N GLU A 279 -25.24 -19.65 4.07
CA GLU A 279 -26.58 -19.21 3.70
C GLU A 279 -26.58 -17.75 3.24
N PRO A 280 -27.19 -17.42 2.09
CA PRO A 280 -27.35 -16.05 1.66
C PRO A 280 -28.18 -15.26 2.67
N MET A 281 -28.01 -13.95 2.70
CA MET A 281 -28.84 -13.08 3.53
C MET A 281 -30.30 -13.18 3.13
N ASN A 282 -31.25 -13.06 4.09
CA ASN A 282 -32.68 -13.30 3.88
C ASN A 282 -33.37 -12.43 2.80
N ASN A 283 -32.71 -11.33 2.39
CA ASN A 283 -33.20 -10.43 1.34
C ASN A 283 -32.45 -10.60 0.01
N PHE A 284 -31.71 -11.70 -0.14
CA PHE A 284 -31.00 -12.04 -1.37
C PHE A 284 -31.61 -13.31 -1.97
N SER A 285 -32.00 -13.23 -3.22
CA SER A 285 -32.55 -14.34 -4.00
C SER A 285 -31.56 -14.85 -5.02
N PHE A 286 -31.49 -16.17 -5.22
CA PHE A 286 -30.60 -16.77 -6.20
C PHE A 286 -30.92 -16.26 -7.61
N ALA A 287 -29.93 -15.74 -8.31
CA ALA A 287 -30.06 -15.21 -9.65
C ALA A 287 -29.36 -16.08 -10.70
N ASP A 288 -28.09 -16.48 -10.45
CA ASP A 288 -27.29 -17.22 -11.43
C ASP A 288 -26.09 -17.93 -10.78
N PHE A 289 -25.43 -18.79 -11.56
CA PHE A 289 -24.14 -19.39 -11.21
C PHE A 289 -23.16 -19.19 -12.37
N GLN A 290 -22.10 -18.46 -12.12
CA GLN A 290 -21.11 -18.11 -13.13
C GLN A 290 -19.69 -18.27 -12.56
N ASN A 291 -18.82 -18.90 -13.34
CA ASN A 291 -17.39 -19.01 -13.06
C ASN A 291 -17.06 -19.47 -11.61
N GLY A 292 -17.80 -20.47 -11.10
CA GLY A 292 -17.58 -21.01 -9.75
C GLY A 292 -18.15 -20.17 -8.61
N TYR A 293 -19.03 -19.20 -8.92
CA TYR A 293 -19.70 -18.35 -7.93
C TYR A 293 -21.22 -18.41 -8.06
N TYR A 294 -21.90 -18.59 -6.93
CA TYR A 294 -23.31 -18.34 -6.81
C TYR A 294 -23.55 -16.83 -6.74
N ILE A 295 -24.42 -16.33 -7.59
CA ILE A 295 -24.79 -14.92 -7.68
C ILE A 295 -26.21 -14.77 -7.15
N TYR A 296 -26.36 -13.90 -6.14
CA TYR A 296 -27.63 -13.57 -5.54
C TYR A 296 -27.97 -12.11 -5.81
N GLU A 297 -29.25 -11.83 -6.14
CA GLU A 297 -29.76 -10.47 -6.27
C GLU A 297 -30.35 -9.99 -4.93
N ASN A 298 -30.03 -8.78 -4.54
CA ASN A 298 -30.58 -8.11 -3.36
C ASN A 298 -31.95 -7.51 -3.70
N ASP A 299 -33.03 -8.03 -3.16
CA ASP A 299 -34.37 -7.54 -3.38
C ASP A 299 -34.62 -6.11 -2.86
N ASN A 300 -33.78 -5.69 -1.90
CA ASN A 300 -33.86 -4.40 -1.21
C ASN A 300 -32.82 -3.37 -1.65
N TRP A 301 -32.00 -3.66 -2.65
CA TRP A 301 -30.98 -2.73 -3.08
C TRP A 301 -31.55 -1.35 -3.42
N LEU A 302 -30.79 -0.30 -3.08
CA LEU A 302 -31.12 1.09 -3.38
C LEU A 302 -30.14 1.64 -4.43
N PRO A 303 -30.59 2.58 -5.30
CA PRO A 303 -29.70 3.29 -6.20
C PRO A 303 -28.62 4.06 -5.46
N MET A 304 -27.61 4.55 -6.19
CA MET A 304 -26.48 5.30 -5.63
C MET A 304 -26.89 6.62 -4.96
N SER A 305 -28.06 7.15 -5.26
CA SER A 305 -28.53 8.42 -4.71
C SER A 305 -30.04 8.41 -4.47
N PHE A 306 -30.45 8.94 -3.34
CA PHE A 306 -31.84 9.12 -2.92
C PHE A 306 -31.95 10.23 -1.88
N ALA A 307 -33.12 10.84 -1.76
CA ALA A 307 -33.31 11.95 -0.86
C ALA A 307 -33.75 11.54 0.53
N PHE A 308 -33.51 12.44 1.48
CA PHE A 308 -33.96 12.36 2.87
C PHE A 308 -34.74 13.62 3.26
N ASP A 309 -35.71 13.42 4.15
CA ASP A 309 -36.49 14.47 4.80
C ASP A 309 -36.20 14.55 6.30
N THR A 310 -35.45 13.59 6.85
CA THR A 310 -35.20 13.45 8.29
C THR A 310 -33.71 13.39 8.55
N ALA A 311 -33.27 14.02 9.63
CA ALA A 311 -31.90 13.96 10.10
C ALA A 311 -31.82 13.85 11.63
N ILE A 312 -30.71 13.32 12.13
CA ILE A 312 -30.41 13.16 13.56
C ILE A 312 -28.94 13.48 13.83
N SER A 313 -28.64 13.86 15.08
CA SER A 313 -27.26 14.10 15.48
C SER A 313 -26.45 12.80 15.65
N GLU A 314 -25.15 12.84 15.34
CA GLU A 314 -24.22 11.73 15.61
C GLU A 314 -24.28 11.27 17.08
N LYS A 315 -24.40 12.23 18.03
CA LYS A 315 -24.45 11.96 19.47
C LYS A 315 -25.66 11.14 19.89
N ALA A 316 -26.81 11.35 19.26
CA ALA A 316 -28.02 10.60 19.59
C ALA A 316 -27.88 9.10 19.35
N LEU A 317 -27.01 8.70 18.39
CA LEU A 317 -26.78 7.31 18.02
C LEU A 317 -25.59 6.64 18.73
N GLU A 318 -24.86 7.33 19.59
CA GLU A 318 -23.66 6.77 20.25
C GLU A 318 -23.93 5.45 21.02
N ASN A 319 -25.09 5.34 21.63
CA ASN A 319 -25.49 4.16 22.44
C ASN A 319 -26.19 3.06 21.64
N ILE A 320 -26.31 3.19 20.32
CA ILE A 320 -26.92 2.22 19.44
C ILE A 320 -25.81 1.33 18.85
N SER A 321 -25.99 0.00 18.85
CA SER A 321 -25.01 -0.92 18.25
C SER A 321 -24.83 -0.66 16.76
N GLY A 322 -23.64 -0.89 16.22
CA GLY A 322 -23.31 -0.62 14.82
C GLY A 322 -24.28 -1.30 13.83
N GLU A 323 -24.74 -2.52 14.13
CA GLU A 323 -25.74 -3.19 13.29
C GLU A 323 -27.08 -2.42 13.25
N LEU A 324 -27.59 -2.00 14.39
CA LEU A 324 -28.82 -1.19 14.47
C LEU A 324 -28.59 0.21 13.89
N ARG A 325 -27.43 0.80 14.13
CA ARG A 325 -27.03 2.08 13.55
C ARG A 325 -27.04 2.01 12.02
N SER A 326 -26.48 0.96 11.42
CA SER A 326 -26.53 0.76 9.96
C SER A 326 -27.95 0.72 9.40
N ARG A 327 -28.91 0.25 10.18
CA ARG A 327 -30.34 0.25 9.84
C ARG A 327 -30.95 1.65 9.95
N TYR A 328 -30.53 2.41 10.95
CA TYR A 328 -31.00 3.79 11.16
C TYR A 328 -30.55 4.74 10.05
N LEU A 329 -29.35 4.49 9.45
CA LEU A 329 -28.87 5.27 8.30
C LEU A 329 -29.79 5.23 7.08
N LEU A 330 -30.70 4.26 6.98
CA LEU A 330 -31.75 4.26 5.96
C LEU A 330 -32.97 5.11 6.33
N HIS A 331 -33.18 5.39 7.63
CA HIS A 331 -34.30 6.18 8.12
C HIS A 331 -34.00 7.67 8.11
N ALA A 332 -32.87 8.07 8.66
CA ALA A 332 -32.48 9.47 8.81
C ALA A 332 -30.99 9.67 8.49
N LEU A 333 -30.65 10.83 7.93
CA LEU A 333 -29.27 11.26 7.77
C LEU A 333 -28.62 11.57 9.11
N VAL A 334 -27.45 11.05 9.35
CA VAL A 334 -26.67 11.34 10.56
C VAL A 334 -25.70 12.47 10.26
N MET A 335 -25.74 13.53 11.07
CA MET A 335 -24.96 14.75 10.86
C MET A 335 -24.35 15.23 12.16
N ASP A 336 -23.24 15.99 12.07
CA ASP A 336 -22.76 16.80 13.18
C ASP A 336 -23.72 17.99 13.47
N GLU A 337 -23.58 18.60 14.64
CA GLU A 337 -24.48 19.66 15.08
C GLU A 337 -24.48 20.88 14.14
N GLU A 338 -23.31 21.26 13.60
CA GLU A 338 -23.18 22.42 12.70
C GLU A 338 -23.89 22.17 11.37
N THR A 339 -23.76 20.95 10.83
CA THR A 339 -24.43 20.55 9.60
C THR A 339 -25.94 20.42 9.78
N LEU A 340 -26.40 19.91 10.95
CA LEU A 340 -27.82 19.88 11.30
C LEU A 340 -28.42 21.27 11.37
N GLU A 341 -27.83 22.20 12.13
CA GLU A 341 -28.34 23.58 12.26
C GLU A 341 -28.42 24.27 10.89
N ARG A 342 -27.46 24.03 10.01
CA ARG A 342 -27.41 24.62 8.68
C ARG A 342 -28.51 24.12 7.75
N ASN A 343 -28.98 22.89 7.94
CA ASN A 343 -29.96 22.22 7.09
C ASN A 343 -31.34 21.98 7.77
N ALA A 344 -31.55 22.52 8.98
CA ALA A 344 -32.79 22.38 9.75
C ALA A 344 -34.03 23.01 9.08
N ASP A 345 -33.82 23.87 8.09
CA ASP A 345 -34.90 24.51 7.32
C ASP A 345 -35.55 23.55 6.30
N ILE A 346 -34.83 22.52 5.86
CA ILE A 346 -35.34 21.54 4.86
C ILE A 346 -35.49 20.13 5.44
N LEU A 347 -34.90 19.84 6.60
CA LEU A 347 -34.94 18.54 7.25
C LEU A 347 -35.74 18.57 8.56
N THR A 348 -36.48 17.51 8.81
CA THR A 348 -37.05 17.26 10.14
C THR A 348 -35.95 16.70 11.03
N VAL A 349 -35.54 17.47 12.04
CA VAL A 349 -34.50 17.04 12.97
C VAL A 349 -35.14 16.24 14.11
N GLU A 350 -34.63 15.03 14.33
CA GLU A 350 -35.01 14.16 15.44
C GLU A 350 -34.08 14.43 16.63
N ASP A 351 -34.65 14.76 17.80
CA ASP A 351 -33.90 14.98 19.04
C ASP A 351 -33.44 13.67 19.69
N GLU A 352 -34.21 12.59 19.52
CA GLU A 352 -34.00 11.26 20.07
C GLU A 352 -34.21 10.19 19.01
N VAL A 353 -33.61 9.02 19.25
CA VAL A 353 -33.72 7.86 18.33
C VAL A 353 -35.15 7.37 18.24
N ASP A 354 -35.72 7.30 17.04
CA ASP A 354 -36.96 6.57 16.78
C ASP A 354 -36.72 5.06 16.86
N HIS A 355 -37.03 4.47 18.00
CA HIS A 355 -36.95 3.02 18.21
C HIS A 355 -37.89 2.20 17.33
N ASP A 356 -38.95 2.81 16.80
CA ASP A 356 -39.84 2.13 15.86
C ASP A 356 -39.19 1.96 14.48
N ALA A 357 -38.38 2.92 14.06
CA ALA A 357 -37.60 2.82 12.82
C ALA A 357 -36.55 1.66 12.86
N LEU A 358 -36.09 1.29 14.06
CA LEU A 358 -35.15 0.16 14.23
C LEU A 358 -35.83 -1.23 14.11
N LYS A 359 -37.15 -1.32 14.13
CA LYS A 359 -37.87 -2.60 14.06
C LYS A 359 -37.80 -3.23 12.67
N ILE A 360 -37.59 -4.56 12.62
CA ILE A 360 -37.57 -5.32 11.36
C ILE A 360 -38.87 -5.14 10.59
N SER A 361 -40.00 -5.02 11.28
CA SER A 361 -41.32 -4.82 10.67
C SER A 361 -41.46 -3.50 9.91
N ARG A 362 -40.63 -2.51 10.20
CA ARG A 362 -40.60 -1.21 9.51
C ARG A 362 -39.59 -1.16 8.37
N TYR A 363 -38.64 -2.08 8.38
CA TYR A 363 -37.48 -2.06 7.49
C TYR A 363 -37.88 -1.96 6.01
N GLN A 364 -38.81 -2.81 5.55
CA GLN A 364 -39.28 -2.79 4.15
C GLN A 364 -39.92 -1.44 3.78
N GLY A 365 -40.71 -0.86 4.67
CA GLY A 365 -41.34 0.45 4.44
C GLY A 365 -40.28 1.56 4.30
N THR A 366 -39.21 1.49 5.10
CA THR A 366 -38.08 2.44 5.00
C THR A 366 -37.33 2.30 3.66
N VAL A 367 -37.06 1.06 3.23
CA VAL A 367 -36.45 0.80 1.92
C VAL A 367 -37.30 1.32 0.78
N ASP A 368 -38.63 1.04 0.81
CA ASP A 368 -39.57 1.49 -0.21
C ASP A 368 -39.67 3.02 -0.25
N GLU A 369 -39.62 3.67 0.90
CA GLU A 369 -39.55 5.13 0.99
C GLU A 369 -38.29 5.69 0.31
N ARG A 370 -37.10 5.18 0.66
CA ARG A 370 -35.84 5.60 0.02
C ARG A 370 -35.87 5.36 -1.49
N ARG A 371 -36.41 4.22 -1.92
CA ARG A 371 -36.55 3.89 -3.35
C ARG A 371 -37.49 4.88 -4.08
N SER A 372 -38.55 5.33 -3.42
CA SER A 372 -39.47 6.32 -3.99
C SER A 372 -38.85 7.73 -4.09
N MET A 373 -37.80 7.99 -3.33
CA MET A 373 -37.05 9.24 -3.32
C MET A 373 -35.69 9.13 -4.06
N ALA A 374 -35.50 8.06 -4.83
CA ALA A 374 -34.29 7.88 -5.62
C ALA A 374 -34.16 8.95 -6.71
N ALA A 375 -32.93 9.26 -7.12
CA ALA A 375 -32.70 10.05 -8.32
C ALA A 375 -33.18 9.30 -9.57
N ASP A 376 -33.66 10.05 -10.56
CA ASP A 376 -34.17 9.50 -11.83
C ASP A 376 -33.05 8.81 -12.63
N SER A 377 -31.83 9.33 -12.53
CA SER A 377 -30.65 8.72 -13.13
C SER A 377 -29.38 8.99 -12.35
N PHE A 378 -28.43 8.05 -12.46
CA PHE A 378 -27.07 8.19 -11.90
C PHE A 378 -26.07 7.61 -12.90
N THR A 379 -25.13 8.42 -13.34
CA THR A 379 -24.10 8.02 -14.32
C THR A 379 -22.72 8.38 -13.84
N ILE A 380 -21.75 7.50 -14.08
CA ILE A 380 -20.35 7.69 -13.70
C ILE A 380 -19.51 7.91 -14.96
N ASP A 381 -18.55 8.81 -14.87
CA ASP A 381 -17.54 9.02 -15.90
C ASP A 381 -16.11 9.07 -15.31
N ARG A 382 -15.12 9.42 -16.14
CA ARG A 382 -13.70 9.45 -15.71
C ARG A 382 -13.35 10.54 -14.70
N ARG A 383 -14.22 11.52 -14.48
CA ARG A 383 -13.97 12.66 -13.60
C ARG A 383 -14.83 12.61 -12.34
N GLY A 384 -15.95 11.91 -12.40
CA GLY A 384 -16.90 11.89 -11.31
C GLY A 384 -18.23 11.26 -11.70
N PHE A 385 -19.33 11.88 -11.28
CA PHE A 385 -20.66 11.35 -11.54
C PHE A 385 -21.70 12.47 -11.71
N THR A 386 -22.80 12.14 -12.36
CA THR A 386 -23.95 13.02 -12.55
C THR A 386 -25.21 12.32 -12.09
N ALA A 387 -26.05 13.00 -11.34
CA ALA A 387 -27.40 12.56 -10.98
C ALA A 387 -28.42 13.56 -11.51
N VAL A 388 -29.59 13.07 -11.92
CA VAL A 388 -30.74 13.88 -12.31
C VAL A 388 -31.89 13.55 -11.37
N THR A 389 -32.57 14.57 -10.88
CA THR A 389 -33.67 14.42 -9.91
C THR A 389 -34.85 15.33 -10.28
N GLU A 390 -36.06 14.91 -9.92
CA GLU A 390 -37.26 15.75 -10.00
C GLU A 390 -38.03 15.64 -8.68
N TYR A 391 -37.98 16.68 -7.85
CA TYR A 391 -38.64 16.70 -6.53
C TYR A 391 -39.68 17.81 -6.43
N ASP A 392 -40.69 17.57 -5.62
CA ASP A 392 -41.79 18.52 -5.35
C ASP A 392 -41.36 19.72 -4.47
N ARG A 393 -40.26 19.56 -3.74
CA ARG A 393 -39.68 20.56 -2.82
C ARG A 393 -38.17 20.41 -2.73
N GLU A 394 -37.52 21.36 -2.12
CA GLU A 394 -36.09 21.26 -1.80
C GLU A 394 -35.83 20.10 -0.85
N ARG A 395 -34.80 19.28 -1.14
CA ARG A 395 -34.46 18.08 -0.37
C ARG A 395 -32.95 17.95 -0.19
N MET A 396 -32.54 17.13 0.79
CA MET A 396 -31.18 16.67 0.95
C MET A 396 -30.99 15.38 0.15
N LEU A 397 -30.23 15.45 -0.94
CA LEU A 397 -29.90 14.30 -1.79
C LEU A 397 -28.63 13.64 -1.27
N PHE A 398 -28.78 12.42 -0.80
CA PHE A 398 -27.70 11.53 -0.35
C PHE A 398 -27.05 10.83 -1.55
N PHE A 399 -25.75 10.60 -1.43
CA PHE A 399 -24.96 9.77 -2.34
C PHE A 399 -24.20 8.70 -1.56
N SER A 400 -24.33 7.44 -1.98
CA SER A 400 -23.53 6.34 -1.49
C SER A 400 -22.06 6.44 -1.97
N VAL A 401 -21.43 7.60 -1.72
CA VAL A 401 -20.08 7.95 -2.14
C VAL A 401 -19.35 8.51 -0.93
N PRO A 402 -18.11 8.03 -0.62
CA PRO A 402 -17.32 8.59 0.46
C PRO A 402 -17.05 10.07 0.28
N TYR A 403 -17.18 10.83 1.38
CA TYR A 403 -16.79 12.23 1.42
C TYR A 403 -15.27 12.37 1.28
N ASP A 404 -14.84 13.34 0.49
CA ASP A 404 -13.43 13.70 0.31
C ASP A 404 -13.32 15.17 -0.11
N ASP A 405 -12.31 15.89 0.37
CA ASP A 405 -12.06 17.30 0.03
C ASP A 405 -11.72 17.53 -1.45
N GLY A 406 -11.43 16.47 -2.17
CA GLY A 406 -11.20 16.49 -3.62
C GLY A 406 -12.47 16.61 -4.46
N TRP A 407 -13.65 16.41 -3.87
CA TRP A 407 -14.91 16.60 -4.55
C TRP A 407 -15.28 18.06 -4.72
N SER A 408 -15.79 18.42 -5.88
CA SER A 408 -16.52 19.66 -6.16
C SER A 408 -17.89 19.33 -6.71
N CYS A 409 -18.92 20.07 -6.32
CA CYS A 409 -20.30 19.84 -6.73
C CYS A 409 -20.90 21.07 -7.39
N MET A 410 -21.68 20.84 -8.43
CA MET A 410 -22.55 21.81 -9.08
C MET A 410 -23.98 21.29 -9.15
N VAL A 411 -24.94 22.14 -8.81
CA VAL A 411 -26.39 21.88 -8.97
C VAL A 411 -26.93 22.88 -9.97
N ASN A 412 -27.46 22.40 -11.08
CA ASN A 412 -27.92 23.22 -12.20
C ASN A 412 -26.87 24.22 -12.73
N GLY A 413 -25.59 23.82 -12.66
CA GLY A 413 -24.46 24.65 -13.10
C GLY A 413 -23.94 25.67 -12.08
N GLU A 414 -24.58 25.78 -10.91
CA GLU A 414 -24.13 26.64 -9.82
C GLU A 414 -23.38 25.81 -8.75
N PRO A 415 -22.30 26.36 -8.17
CA PRO A 415 -21.56 25.67 -7.11
C PRO A 415 -22.45 25.37 -5.91
N ALA A 416 -22.41 24.11 -5.47
CA ALA A 416 -23.16 23.65 -4.30
C ALA A 416 -22.22 23.12 -3.21
N ARG A 417 -22.64 23.34 -1.95
CA ARG A 417 -21.91 22.82 -0.81
C ARG A 417 -22.16 21.32 -0.66
N ILE A 418 -21.09 20.58 -0.49
CA ILE A 418 -21.10 19.16 -0.17
C ILE A 418 -21.15 19.03 1.36
N GLU A 419 -22.16 18.35 1.89
CA GLU A 419 -22.26 18.02 3.29
C GLU A 419 -21.73 16.62 3.56
N ARG A 420 -20.95 16.48 4.64
CA ARG A 420 -20.54 15.18 5.14
C ARG A 420 -21.63 14.64 6.04
N VAL A 421 -22.16 13.47 5.67
CA VAL A 421 -23.25 12.81 6.38
C VAL A 421 -22.87 11.37 6.70
N ASP A 422 -23.65 10.72 7.55
CA ASP A 422 -23.51 9.30 7.88
C ASP A 422 -22.06 8.93 8.23
N TYR A 423 -21.41 9.79 9.02
CA TYR A 423 -20.02 9.66 9.47
C TYR A 423 -18.94 9.73 8.38
N GLY A 424 -19.28 9.70 7.11
CA GLY A 424 -18.27 9.72 6.06
C GLY A 424 -18.79 9.61 4.64
N LEU A 425 -20.10 9.71 4.44
CA LEU A 425 -20.72 9.73 3.12
C LEU A 425 -21.08 11.17 2.72
N THR A 426 -21.68 11.33 1.56
CA THR A 426 -21.86 12.63 0.90
C THR A 426 -23.32 12.96 0.71
N ALA A 427 -23.73 14.22 0.95
CA ALA A 427 -25.03 14.74 0.56
C ALA A 427 -24.94 16.17 0.05
N VAL A 428 -25.95 16.61 -0.71
CA VAL A 428 -26.09 17.99 -1.20
C VAL A 428 -27.55 18.42 -1.19
N ARG A 429 -27.79 19.72 -1.03
CA ARG A 429 -29.14 20.31 -1.20
C ARG A 429 -29.49 20.39 -2.68
N VAL A 430 -30.68 19.95 -3.04
CA VAL A 430 -31.23 20.04 -4.39
C VAL A 430 -32.54 20.81 -4.37
N PRO A 431 -32.77 21.71 -5.32
CA PRO A 431 -33.99 22.53 -5.36
C PRO A 431 -35.21 21.71 -5.77
N ALA A 432 -36.39 22.28 -5.62
CA ALA A 432 -37.61 21.75 -6.19
C ALA A 432 -37.57 21.79 -7.73
N GLY A 433 -38.28 20.85 -8.38
CA GLY A 433 -38.30 20.65 -9.81
C GLY A 433 -37.13 19.79 -10.28
N GLU A 434 -36.86 19.85 -11.60
CA GLU A 434 -35.75 19.12 -12.22
C GLU A 434 -34.40 19.74 -11.79
N ALA A 435 -33.48 18.89 -11.34
CA ALA A 435 -32.14 19.28 -10.98
C ALA A 435 -31.09 18.31 -11.52
N VAL A 436 -30.02 18.89 -12.06
CA VAL A 436 -28.82 18.16 -12.50
C VAL A 436 -27.70 18.42 -11.51
N VAL A 437 -27.29 17.36 -10.81
CA VAL A 437 -26.23 17.39 -9.80
C VAL A 437 -24.98 16.79 -10.40
N ARG A 438 -23.90 17.57 -10.51
CA ARG A 438 -22.61 17.14 -11.05
C ARG A 438 -21.52 17.17 -9.98
N PHE A 439 -20.85 16.04 -9.81
CA PHE A 439 -19.63 15.93 -9.00
C PHE A 439 -18.42 15.71 -9.89
N ASP A 440 -17.37 16.49 -9.66
CA ASP A 440 -16.04 16.30 -10.27
C ASP A 440 -15.01 16.10 -9.16
N TYR A 441 -14.11 15.12 -9.36
CA TYR A 441 -13.07 14.78 -8.38
C TYR A 441 -11.68 15.15 -8.87
N LEU A 442 -10.95 15.83 -8.01
CA LEU A 442 -9.52 16.07 -8.16
C LEU A 442 -8.80 15.75 -6.84
N ALA A 443 -7.94 14.75 -6.86
CA ALA A 443 -7.22 14.32 -5.65
C ALA A 443 -6.52 15.51 -4.97
N PRO A 444 -6.71 15.72 -3.66
CA PRO A 444 -6.07 16.78 -2.90
C PRO A 444 -4.54 16.72 -3.04
N GLY A 445 -3.91 17.88 -3.26
CA GLY A 445 -2.46 17.98 -3.45
C GLY A 445 -1.91 17.55 -4.81
N LEU A 446 -2.75 17.01 -5.71
CA LEU A 446 -2.29 16.59 -7.04
C LEU A 446 -1.76 17.77 -7.87
N ARG A 447 -2.48 18.89 -7.85
CA ARG A 447 -2.10 20.09 -8.59
C ARG A 447 -0.78 20.66 -8.08
N GLU A 448 -0.63 20.79 -6.77
CA GLU A 448 0.59 21.25 -6.11
C GLU A 448 1.75 20.28 -6.38
N GLY A 449 1.51 18.98 -6.27
CA GLY A 449 2.51 17.94 -6.56
C GLY A 449 3.01 18.01 -8.01
N CYS A 450 2.12 18.24 -8.96
CA CYS A 450 2.50 18.45 -10.38
C CYS A 450 3.37 19.70 -10.55
N ILE A 451 3.04 20.80 -9.88
CA ILE A 451 3.83 22.06 -9.93
C ILE A 451 5.23 21.82 -9.36
N PHE A 452 5.33 21.20 -8.17
CA PHE A 452 6.62 20.88 -7.55
C PHE A 452 7.45 19.92 -8.40
N SER A 453 6.83 18.90 -8.98
CA SER A 453 7.52 17.95 -9.87
C SER A 453 8.06 18.64 -11.13
N LEU A 454 7.27 19.52 -11.73
CA LEU A 454 7.71 20.31 -12.88
C LEU A 454 8.87 21.24 -12.53
N ALA A 455 8.78 21.94 -11.39
CA ALA A 455 9.87 22.80 -10.90
C ALA A 455 11.15 22.00 -10.64
N GLY A 456 11.05 20.81 -10.00
CA GLY A 456 12.15 19.89 -9.81
C GLY A 456 12.78 19.42 -11.12
N LEU A 457 11.96 19.08 -12.11
CA LEU A 457 12.44 18.69 -13.43
C LEU A 457 13.18 19.84 -14.14
N LEU A 458 12.63 21.05 -14.07
CA LEU A 458 13.28 22.25 -14.65
C LEU A 458 14.62 22.54 -13.99
N LEU A 459 14.72 22.41 -12.66
CA LEU A 459 15.98 22.55 -11.92
C LEU A 459 17.00 21.48 -12.34
N LEU A 460 16.59 20.22 -12.47
CA LEU A 460 17.44 19.14 -12.95
C LEU A 460 17.96 19.43 -14.38
N ILE A 461 17.09 19.84 -15.27
CA ILE A 461 17.44 20.21 -16.65
C ILE A 461 18.43 21.39 -16.64
N ALA A 462 18.18 22.41 -15.82
CA ALA A 462 19.10 23.55 -15.68
C ALA A 462 20.46 23.10 -15.15
N GLN A 463 20.51 22.24 -14.14
CA GLN A 463 21.75 21.67 -13.60
C GLN A 463 22.56 20.88 -14.64
N LEU A 464 21.91 20.19 -15.56
CA LEU A 464 22.57 19.44 -16.63
C LEU A 464 23.01 20.35 -17.79
N LEU A 465 22.21 21.35 -18.15
CA LEU A 465 22.46 22.20 -19.29
C LEU A 465 23.45 23.36 -19.00
N VAL A 466 23.40 23.96 -17.80
CA VAL A 466 24.26 25.06 -17.41
C VAL A 466 25.76 24.70 -17.55
N PRO A 467 26.27 23.58 -17.03
CA PRO A 467 27.66 23.16 -17.26
C PRO A 467 27.95 22.87 -18.74
N ALA A 468 26.99 22.31 -19.49
CA ALA A 468 27.18 22.03 -20.92
C ALA A 468 27.25 23.31 -21.78
N LEU A 469 26.49 24.34 -21.42
CA LEU A 469 26.46 25.62 -22.13
C LEU A 469 27.60 26.55 -21.71
N PHE A 470 27.90 26.63 -20.44
CA PHE A 470 28.92 27.53 -19.89
C PHE A 470 30.29 26.87 -19.69
N GLY A 471 30.37 25.54 -19.61
CA GLY A 471 31.64 24.78 -19.50
C GLY A 471 32.48 24.74 -20.79
N ARG A 472 31.98 25.27 -21.92
CA ARG A 472 32.66 25.28 -23.22
C ARG A 472 33.76 26.35 -23.37
N ARG A 473 34.19 27.01 -22.31
CA ARG A 473 35.29 27.99 -22.40
C ARG A 473 36.48 27.68 -21.48
N LYS A 474 37.04 26.46 -21.55
CA LYS A 474 38.44 26.20 -21.29
C LYS A 474 38.94 25.11 -22.24
N LYS A 475 39.18 25.47 -23.51
CA LYS A 475 40.17 24.76 -24.31
C LYS A 475 41.51 24.98 -23.60
N HIS A 476 41.89 24.04 -22.76
CA HIS A 476 43.31 23.93 -22.43
C HIS A 476 44.03 23.54 -23.70
N SER A 477 44.85 24.45 -24.19
CA SER A 477 45.91 24.23 -25.16
C SER A 477 46.69 22.99 -24.72
N CYS A 478 46.60 21.95 -25.56
CA CYS A 478 47.42 20.77 -25.43
C CYS A 478 48.86 21.19 -25.80
N GLY A 479 49.68 21.40 -24.81
CA GLY A 479 51.10 21.68 -24.97
C GLY A 479 51.84 21.21 -23.71
N ALA A 480 52.65 20.18 -23.88
CA ALA A 480 53.49 19.49 -22.94
C ALA A 480 52.84 18.37 -22.13
N ALA A 481 53.15 17.15 -22.50
CA ALA A 481 52.95 15.96 -21.69
C ALA A 481 53.75 16.12 -20.38
N LEU A 482 53.01 16.23 -19.25
CA LEU A 482 53.57 16.03 -17.92
C LEU A 482 53.54 14.54 -17.58
N PRO A 483 54.52 14.04 -16.84
CA PRO A 483 54.59 12.64 -16.48
C PRO A 483 53.39 12.20 -15.62
N ALA A 484 52.93 10.96 -15.79
CA ALA A 484 51.68 10.39 -15.31
C ALA A 484 51.59 10.15 -13.79
N ASP A 485 52.42 10.81 -12.98
CA ASP A 485 52.56 10.47 -11.56
C ASP A 485 52.02 11.52 -10.57
N GLU A 486 51.45 12.64 -11.04
CA GLU A 486 50.88 13.67 -10.14
C GLU A 486 49.53 14.19 -10.61
N VAL A 487 48.54 13.32 -10.72
CA VAL A 487 47.14 13.74 -10.65
C VAL A 487 46.56 13.11 -9.39
N GLY A 488 46.76 13.77 -8.28
CA GLY A 488 46.01 13.54 -7.05
C GLY A 488 44.56 13.85 -7.30
N THR A 489 43.78 12.84 -7.62
CA THR A 489 42.34 12.91 -7.41
C THR A 489 42.14 12.92 -5.90
N LEU A 490 41.81 14.11 -5.34
CA LEU A 490 41.28 14.19 -3.98
C LEU A 490 40.18 13.15 -3.87
N SER A 491 40.40 12.17 -3.02
CA SER A 491 39.37 11.20 -2.71
C SER A 491 38.22 11.92 -2.00
N ILE A 492 37.00 11.40 -2.13
CA ILE A 492 35.84 11.95 -1.39
C ILE A 492 36.17 12.03 0.12
N GLU A 493 37.07 11.18 0.60
CA GLU A 493 37.56 11.17 1.99
C GLU A 493 38.40 12.41 2.33
N GLU A 494 39.31 12.86 1.45
CA GLU A 494 40.09 14.10 1.63
C GLU A 494 39.19 15.35 1.56
N TYR A 495 38.14 15.32 0.72
CA TYR A 495 37.16 16.40 0.68
C TYR A 495 36.31 16.47 1.96
N LEU A 496 35.99 15.34 2.56
CA LEU A 496 35.28 15.30 3.84
C LEU A 496 36.15 15.64 5.04
N GLU A 497 37.45 15.30 5.00
CA GLU A 497 38.41 15.75 6.03
C GLU A 497 38.61 17.27 6.01
N THR A 498 38.60 17.91 4.84
CA THR A 498 38.67 19.38 4.74
C THR A 498 37.39 20.07 5.26
N LEU A 499 36.26 19.40 5.32
CA LEU A 499 35.04 19.91 5.94
C LEU A 499 35.04 19.80 7.48
N ASP A 500 35.78 18.84 8.03
CA ASP A 500 35.93 18.67 9.49
C ASP A 500 36.98 19.69 10.09
N GLU A 501 37.79 20.34 9.26
CA GLU A 501 38.76 21.38 9.66
C GLU A 501 38.18 22.81 9.65
N LEU A 502 36.91 22.99 9.23
CA LEU A 502 36.28 24.30 9.31
C LEU A 502 35.96 24.65 10.77
N PRO A 503 36.35 25.85 11.23
CA PRO A 503 36.02 26.28 12.59
C PRO A 503 34.51 26.36 12.79
N PRO A 504 33.99 26.03 13.98
CA PRO A 504 32.57 26.11 14.26
C PRO A 504 32.04 27.54 14.03
N PRO A 505 30.81 27.68 13.53
CA PRO A 505 30.21 29.00 13.32
C PRO A 505 30.18 29.79 14.63
N ALA A 506 30.59 31.04 14.57
CA ALA A 506 30.58 31.96 15.70
C ALA A 506 29.15 32.02 16.27
N GLY A 507 29.01 31.73 17.56
CA GLY A 507 27.75 31.83 18.27
C GLY A 507 27.27 33.29 18.31
N PRO A 508 25.95 33.50 18.46
CA PRO A 508 25.38 34.84 18.51
C PRO A 508 25.91 35.62 19.73
N ASP A 509 26.39 36.85 19.45
CA ASP A 509 26.80 37.81 20.47
C ASP A 509 25.71 37.99 21.55
N LYS A 510 26.11 37.87 22.80
CA LYS A 510 25.28 38.21 23.92
C LYS A 510 25.13 39.74 23.94
N GLU A 511 23.97 40.26 23.61
CA GLU A 511 23.60 41.61 23.95
C GLU A 511 23.54 41.77 25.48
N GLU A 512 24.45 42.60 26.00
CA GLU A 512 24.35 43.18 27.33
C GLU A 512 23.25 44.22 27.30
N THR A 513 22.20 44.01 28.08
CA THR A 513 21.23 45.05 28.42
C THR A 513 21.65 45.80 29.71
N PRO A 514 21.47 47.11 29.77
CA PRO A 514 21.76 47.94 30.95
C PRO A 514 20.77 47.75 32.11
#